data_532b2a37242a85f619107f30901ed6d0
#
_entry.id   532b2a37242a85f619107f30901ed6d0
#
_cell.length_a   1.000
_cell.length_b   1.000
_cell.length_c   1.000
_cell.angle_alpha   90.00
_cell.angle_beta   90.00
_cell.angle_gamma   90.00
#
_symmetry.space_group_name_H-M   'P 1'
#
loop_
_entity.id
_entity.type
_entity.pdbx_description
1 polymer ?
#
loop_
_entity_poly.entity_id
_entity_poly.type
_entity_poly.pdbx_seq_one_letter_code
_entity_poly.pdbx_strand_id
1 'polypeptide(L)'
;MSEEQILELIADPYSTTGKIDRKDYHALVQSLSYYGIALEKFRVASSFGAQILKTPCKVNIKGIEAKGHYVISINDKSSLGTAFASICHELGHFFCYHLTAPKKGKDDWWTWRRLSWEQKEFEAEIVSFIICERYGVGNRSWEYLSQVLGKTGSIPEGISIDRIFKAANEVERMLNEDLDPRTCLLYFNDKDFKKRYDMAYPKNEIPIDFEK
;
A
#
# COMPACT_ATOMS: atom_id res chain seq x y z
N MET A 1 -18.21 -19.79 -19.40
CA MET A 1 -17.04 -20.06 -18.57
C MET A 1 -16.71 -21.52 -18.75
N SER A 2 -15.50 -21.87 -19.21
CA SER A 2 -15.08 -23.26 -19.41
C SER A 2 -14.79 -23.93 -18.06
N GLU A 3 -14.78 -25.27 -18.04
CA GLU A 3 -14.42 -26.05 -16.85
C GLU A 3 -12.99 -25.71 -16.36
N GLU A 4 -12.09 -25.44 -17.29
CA GLU A 4 -10.72 -25.01 -17.05
C GLU A 4 -10.65 -23.62 -16.36
N GLN A 5 -11.49 -22.66 -16.78
CA GLN A 5 -11.62 -21.35 -16.13
C GLN A 5 -12.22 -21.45 -14.72
N ILE A 6 -13.11 -22.42 -14.47
CA ILE A 6 -13.66 -22.69 -13.14
C ILE A 6 -12.58 -23.29 -12.23
N LEU A 7 -11.78 -24.21 -12.73
CA LEU A 7 -10.69 -24.84 -11.98
C LEU A 7 -9.58 -23.83 -11.64
N GLU A 8 -9.23 -22.91 -12.55
CA GLU A 8 -8.33 -21.81 -12.26
C GLU A 8 -8.88 -20.86 -11.19
N LEU A 9 -10.16 -20.55 -11.22
CA LEU A 9 -10.85 -19.71 -10.25
C LEU A 9 -10.86 -20.34 -8.84
N ILE A 10 -11.00 -21.65 -8.77
CA ILE A 10 -10.99 -22.41 -7.51
C ILE A 10 -9.56 -22.55 -6.99
N ALA A 11 -8.57 -22.64 -7.88
CA ALA A 11 -7.17 -22.85 -7.51
C ALA A 11 -6.51 -21.61 -6.88
N ASP A 12 -6.72 -20.42 -7.45
CA ASP A 12 -6.21 -19.15 -6.91
C ASP A 12 -7.03 -17.95 -7.41
N PRO A 13 -8.03 -17.49 -6.63
CA PRO A 13 -8.86 -16.35 -7.01
C PRO A 13 -8.07 -15.04 -7.12
N TYR A 14 -6.85 -14.99 -6.59
CA TYR A 14 -5.94 -13.85 -6.62
C TYR A 14 -4.80 -14.01 -7.62
N SER A 15 -4.90 -15.01 -8.53
CA SER A 15 -3.84 -15.26 -9.52
C SER A 15 -3.59 -14.01 -10.37
N THR A 16 -2.31 -13.78 -10.66
CA THR A 16 -1.85 -12.69 -11.52
C THR A 16 -1.13 -13.24 -12.74
N THR A 17 -1.20 -12.50 -13.84
CA THR A 17 -0.40 -12.72 -15.05
C THR A 17 0.76 -11.74 -15.10
N GLY A 18 1.73 -11.97 -15.99
CA GLY A 18 2.91 -11.12 -16.06
C GLY A 18 3.92 -11.39 -14.93
N LYS A 19 4.91 -10.52 -14.82
CA LYS A 19 5.98 -10.66 -13.81
C LYS A 19 6.39 -9.30 -13.29
N ILE A 20 6.38 -9.14 -11.98
CA ILE A 20 7.02 -8.02 -11.32
C ILE A 20 8.52 -8.26 -11.19
N ASP A 21 9.34 -7.24 -11.41
CA ASP A 21 10.77 -7.30 -11.11
C ASP A 21 10.95 -7.45 -9.58
N ARG A 22 11.88 -8.31 -9.18
CA ARG A 22 12.22 -8.49 -7.76
C ARG A 22 12.71 -7.21 -7.11
N LYS A 23 13.41 -6.36 -7.87
CA LYS A 23 13.89 -5.06 -7.38
C LYS A 23 12.70 -4.17 -6.98
N ASP A 24 11.69 -4.07 -7.84
CA ASP A 24 10.50 -3.24 -7.59
C ASP A 24 9.68 -3.79 -6.42
N TYR A 25 9.49 -5.12 -6.35
CA TYR A 25 8.86 -5.74 -5.20
C TYR A 25 9.62 -5.44 -3.89
N HIS A 26 10.95 -5.55 -3.89
CA HIS A 26 11.75 -5.26 -2.70
C HIS A 26 11.70 -3.77 -2.33
N ALA A 27 11.72 -2.86 -3.30
CA ALA A 27 11.57 -1.43 -3.06
C ALA A 27 10.24 -1.12 -2.37
N LEU A 28 9.13 -1.69 -2.87
CA LEU A 28 7.82 -1.55 -2.26
C LEU A 28 7.81 -2.05 -0.81
N VAL A 29 8.32 -3.26 -0.58
CA VAL A 29 8.34 -3.87 0.76
C VAL A 29 9.19 -3.08 1.75
N GLN A 30 10.36 -2.61 1.33
CA GLN A 30 11.22 -1.78 2.18
C GLN A 30 10.54 -0.46 2.55
N SER A 31 9.84 0.15 1.59
CA SER A 31 9.16 1.44 1.77
C SER A 31 8.00 1.38 2.75
N LEU A 32 7.38 0.20 2.98
CA LEU A 32 6.30 0.05 3.97
C LEU A 32 6.72 0.55 5.35
N SER A 33 7.95 0.27 5.76
CA SER A 33 8.47 0.66 7.08
C SER A 33 8.46 2.17 7.31
N TYR A 34 8.66 2.97 6.25
CA TYR A 34 8.63 4.44 6.34
C TYR A 34 7.25 5.00 6.71
N TYR A 35 6.20 4.24 6.39
CA TYR A 35 4.82 4.57 6.72
C TYR A 35 4.34 3.90 8.02
N GLY A 36 5.24 3.24 8.75
CA GLY A 36 4.92 2.53 9.98
C GLY A 36 4.10 1.27 9.76
N ILE A 37 4.28 0.65 8.59
CA ILE A 37 3.60 -0.58 8.19
C ILE A 37 4.61 -1.73 8.25
N ALA A 38 4.30 -2.78 9.03
CA ALA A 38 5.01 -4.05 8.99
C ALA A 38 4.38 -4.98 7.95
N LEU A 39 5.20 -5.84 7.35
CA LEU A 39 4.74 -6.91 6.47
C LEU A 39 4.93 -8.26 7.17
N GLU A 40 3.86 -9.04 7.24
CA GLU A 40 3.88 -10.38 7.81
C GLU A 40 3.38 -11.40 6.78
N LYS A 41 3.95 -12.60 6.81
CA LYS A 41 3.51 -13.73 6.01
C LYS A 41 2.85 -14.75 6.93
N PHE A 42 1.71 -15.23 6.50
CA PHE A 42 1.01 -16.26 7.26
C PHE A 42 0.46 -17.36 6.35
N ARG A 43 0.33 -18.53 6.90
CA ARG A 43 -0.15 -19.70 6.17
C ARG A 43 -1.64 -19.84 6.37
N VAL A 44 -2.41 -19.61 5.33
CA VAL A 44 -3.86 -19.80 5.31
C VAL A 44 -4.31 -20.55 4.06
N ALA A 45 -5.61 -20.82 3.98
CA ALA A 45 -6.22 -21.35 2.77
C ALA A 45 -6.04 -20.39 1.58
N SER A 46 -6.03 -20.93 0.37
CA SER A 46 -5.79 -20.19 -0.88
C SER A 46 -6.78 -19.06 -1.17
N SER A 47 -7.93 -19.04 -0.50
CA SER A 47 -8.97 -18.01 -0.66
C SER A 47 -8.69 -16.68 0.05
N PHE A 48 -7.51 -16.51 0.66
CA PHE A 48 -7.12 -15.29 1.33
C PHE A 48 -5.92 -14.64 0.61
N GLY A 49 -6.06 -13.42 0.15
CA GLY A 49 -5.00 -12.66 -0.51
C GLY A 49 -4.13 -11.90 0.49
N ALA A 50 -4.66 -10.82 1.02
CA ALA A 50 -4.01 -9.97 2.03
C ALA A 50 -5.04 -9.26 2.89
N GLN A 51 -4.57 -8.61 3.95
CA GLN A 51 -5.31 -7.63 4.73
C GLN A 51 -4.38 -6.62 5.38
N ILE A 52 -4.84 -5.39 5.54
CA ILE A 52 -4.17 -4.39 6.38
C ILE A 52 -4.98 -4.14 7.64
N LEU A 53 -4.31 -4.22 8.79
CA LEU A 53 -4.93 -3.98 10.09
C LEU A 53 -4.17 -2.89 10.84
N LYS A 54 -4.92 -2.05 11.56
CA LYS A 54 -4.32 -1.14 12.53
C LYS A 54 -3.96 -1.92 13.78
N THR A 55 -2.69 -2.22 13.92
CA THR A 55 -2.12 -2.99 15.03
C THR A 55 -0.75 -2.43 15.38
N PRO A 56 -0.45 -2.20 16.68
CA PRO A 56 0.90 -1.83 17.10
C PRO A 56 1.92 -2.87 16.65
N CYS A 57 2.96 -2.41 15.98
CA CYS A 57 4.03 -3.28 15.49
C CYS A 57 5.39 -2.59 15.63
N LYS A 58 6.45 -3.28 15.24
CA LYS A 58 7.79 -2.73 15.11
C LYS A 58 8.17 -2.72 13.65
N VAL A 59 8.79 -1.65 13.21
CA VAL A 59 9.37 -1.53 11.87
C VAL A 59 10.84 -1.16 11.98
N ASN A 60 11.62 -1.48 10.97
CA ASN A 60 13.03 -1.12 10.90
C ASN A 60 13.26 -0.21 9.69
N ILE A 61 13.85 0.96 9.95
CA ILE A 61 14.18 1.94 8.92
C ILE A 61 15.68 2.18 8.96
N LYS A 62 16.41 1.72 7.95
CA LYS A 62 17.86 1.87 7.84
C LYS A 62 18.60 1.44 9.14
N GLY A 63 18.18 0.32 9.74
CA GLY A 63 18.76 -0.22 10.97
C GLY A 63 18.21 0.34 12.28
N ILE A 64 17.31 1.32 12.23
CA ILE A 64 16.72 1.94 13.42
C ILE A 64 15.32 1.40 13.63
N GLU A 65 15.08 0.76 14.78
CA GLU A 65 13.74 0.28 15.18
C GLU A 65 12.82 1.47 15.50
N ALA A 66 11.60 1.41 15.01
CA ALA A 66 10.55 2.38 15.27
C ALA A 66 9.20 1.69 15.57
N LYS A 67 8.27 2.44 16.16
CA LYS A 67 6.90 1.97 16.43
C LYS A 67 6.04 2.13 15.18
N GLY A 68 5.63 1.00 14.60
CA GLY A 68 4.62 0.97 13.55
C GLY A 68 3.20 0.92 14.12
N HIS A 69 2.23 1.14 13.26
CA HIS A 69 0.82 1.22 13.62
C HIS A 69 -0.08 0.34 12.77
N TYR A 70 0.46 -0.26 11.72
CA TYR A 70 -0.28 -1.09 10.78
C TYR A 70 0.52 -2.32 10.41
N VAL A 71 -0.19 -3.39 10.11
CA VAL A 71 0.40 -4.64 9.64
C VAL A 71 -0.34 -5.04 8.37
N ILE A 72 0.41 -5.23 7.28
CA ILE A 72 -0.08 -5.93 6.10
C ILE A 72 0.29 -7.40 6.26
N SER A 73 -0.71 -8.25 6.23
CA SER A 73 -0.56 -9.70 6.29
C SER A 73 -0.86 -10.29 4.91
N ILE A 74 0.08 -11.06 4.35
CA ILE A 74 -0.07 -11.71 3.05
C ILE A 74 0.05 -13.23 3.17
N ASN A 75 -0.60 -13.95 2.24
CA ASN A 75 -0.50 -15.41 2.18
C ASN A 75 0.93 -15.83 1.78
N ASP A 76 1.55 -16.73 2.55
CA ASP A 76 2.92 -17.21 2.31
C ASP A 76 3.09 -18.03 1.03
N LYS A 77 1.97 -18.50 0.46
CA LYS A 77 1.93 -19.25 -0.81
C LYS A 77 1.75 -18.37 -2.04
N SER A 78 1.50 -17.07 -1.87
CA SER A 78 1.29 -16.16 -2.99
C SER A 78 2.52 -16.10 -3.89
N SER A 79 2.29 -16.10 -5.20
CA SER A 79 3.33 -15.76 -6.18
C SER A 79 3.82 -14.33 -5.93
N LEU A 80 4.99 -13.98 -6.49
CA LEU A 80 5.52 -12.63 -6.34
C LEU A 80 4.57 -11.56 -6.90
N GLY A 81 3.95 -11.85 -8.07
CA GLY A 81 2.96 -10.96 -8.69
C GLY A 81 1.70 -10.82 -7.82
N THR A 82 1.17 -11.94 -7.32
CA THR A 82 0.01 -11.94 -6.43
C THR A 82 0.30 -11.16 -5.13
N ALA A 83 1.46 -11.38 -4.51
CA ALA A 83 1.86 -10.64 -3.32
C ALA A 83 1.99 -9.13 -3.60
N PHE A 84 2.54 -8.75 -4.76
CA PHE A 84 2.64 -7.37 -5.20
C PHE A 84 1.26 -6.72 -5.36
N ALA A 85 0.37 -7.34 -6.13
CA ALA A 85 -0.98 -6.83 -6.35
C ALA A 85 -1.76 -6.70 -5.04
N SER A 86 -1.65 -7.70 -4.15
CA SER A 86 -2.29 -7.67 -2.84
C SER A 86 -1.74 -6.54 -1.96
N ILE A 87 -0.44 -6.31 -1.93
CA ILE A 87 0.15 -5.17 -1.18
C ILE A 87 -0.34 -3.85 -1.76
N CYS A 88 -0.41 -3.70 -3.09
CA CYS A 88 -0.93 -2.48 -3.74
C CYS A 88 -2.39 -2.23 -3.37
N HIS A 89 -3.22 -3.27 -3.29
CA HIS A 89 -4.61 -3.18 -2.84
C HIS A 89 -4.69 -2.68 -1.38
N GLU A 90 -3.93 -3.25 -0.48
CA GLU A 90 -3.91 -2.84 0.93
C GLU A 90 -3.36 -1.42 1.12
N LEU A 91 -2.40 -1.00 0.30
CA LEU A 91 -1.94 0.38 0.24
C LEU A 91 -3.01 1.32 -0.32
N GLY A 92 -3.88 0.84 -1.22
CA GLY A 92 -5.08 1.54 -1.64
C GLY A 92 -5.98 1.88 -0.45
N HIS A 93 -6.26 0.91 0.43
CA HIS A 93 -6.99 1.19 1.68
C HIS A 93 -6.27 2.19 2.57
N PHE A 94 -4.96 2.08 2.69
CA PHE A 94 -4.15 2.95 3.52
C PHE A 94 -4.17 4.41 3.00
N PHE A 95 -3.81 4.63 1.75
CA PHE A 95 -3.68 5.97 1.17
C PHE A 95 -5.02 6.62 0.77
N CYS A 96 -6.09 5.83 0.58
CA CYS A 96 -7.45 6.35 0.44
C CYS A 96 -8.11 6.66 1.78
N TYR A 97 -7.42 6.45 2.91
CA TYR A 97 -7.89 6.76 4.27
C TYR A 97 -9.10 5.94 4.70
N HIS A 98 -9.14 4.68 4.30
CA HIS A 98 -10.18 3.75 4.71
C HIS A 98 -10.01 3.24 6.14
N LEU A 99 -8.80 3.43 6.70
CA LEU A 99 -8.43 3.00 8.04
C LEU A 99 -8.51 4.17 9.02
N THR A 100 -8.61 3.86 10.30
CA THR A 100 -8.55 4.88 11.33
C THR A 100 -7.13 5.42 11.48
N ALA A 101 -6.98 6.75 11.65
CA ALA A 101 -5.68 7.39 11.86
C ALA A 101 -4.91 6.78 13.06
N PRO A 102 -3.56 6.78 13.05
CA PRO A 102 -2.75 6.25 14.15
C PRO A 102 -3.01 6.93 15.48
N LYS A 103 -3.20 8.24 15.47
CA LYS A 103 -3.52 9.05 16.64
C LYS A 103 -4.69 9.99 16.35
N LYS A 104 -5.54 10.23 17.35
CA LYS A 104 -6.42 11.41 17.35
C LYS A 104 -5.55 12.64 17.54
N GLY A 105 -5.27 13.38 16.49
CA GLY A 105 -4.42 14.59 16.51
C GLY A 105 -5.02 15.68 15.64
N LYS A 106 -4.51 16.90 15.79
CA LYS A 106 -4.94 18.11 15.08
C LYS A 106 -4.54 18.14 13.60
N ASP A 107 -3.90 17.08 13.09
CA ASP A 107 -3.37 17.07 11.74
C ASP A 107 -4.45 16.58 10.77
N ASP A 108 -5.07 17.53 10.10
CA ASP A 108 -6.22 17.38 9.18
C ASP A 108 -5.93 16.57 7.90
N TRP A 109 -4.74 16.05 7.72
CA TRP A 109 -4.38 15.32 6.50
C TRP A 109 -4.96 13.88 6.43
N TRP A 110 -5.41 13.31 7.58
CA TRP A 110 -6.08 12.02 7.65
C TRP A 110 -7.58 12.23 7.88
N THR A 111 -8.29 12.68 6.86
CA THR A 111 -9.75 12.82 6.94
C THR A 111 -10.42 11.46 6.77
N TRP A 112 -11.00 10.95 7.86
CA TRP A 112 -11.79 9.73 7.78
C TRP A 112 -13.05 9.96 6.94
N ARG A 113 -13.26 9.10 5.92
CA ARG A 113 -14.40 9.15 5.01
C ARG A 113 -15.42 8.09 5.40
N ARG A 114 -16.70 8.48 5.47
CA ARG A 114 -17.81 7.56 5.70
C ARG A 114 -18.17 6.88 4.39
N LEU A 115 -17.46 5.85 4.01
CA LEU A 115 -17.70 5.02 2.84
C LEU A 115 -18.26 3.67 3.26
N SER A 116 -19.13 3.09 2.42
CA SER A 116 -19.52 1.68 2.56
C SER A 116 -18.31 0.77 2.33
N TRP A 117 -18.45 -0.50 2.66
CA TRP A 117 -17.41 -1.48 2.40
C TRP A 117 -17.12 -1.57 0.88
N GLU A 118 -18.15 -1.65 0.06
CA GLU A 118 -18.05 -1.75 -1.40
C GLU A 118 -17.36 -0.52 -2.02
N GLN A 119 -17.63 0.68 -1.49
CA GLN A 119 -16.96 1.90 -1.95
C GLN A 119 -15.45 1.88 -1.62
N LYS A 120 -15.08 1.40 -0.44
CA LYS A 120 -13.66 1.25 -0.04
C LYS A 120 -12.94 0.24 -0.89
N GLU A 121 -13.55 -0.93 -1.11
CA GLU A 121 -13.00 -1.96 -1.98
C GLU A 121 -12.82 -1.44 -3.41
N PHE A 122 -13.81 -0.70 -3.93
CA PHE A 122 -13.74 -0.11 -5.26
C PHE A 122 -12.56 0.85 -5.42
N GLU A 123 -12.33 1.75 -4.45
CA GLU A 123 -11.19 2.67 -4.47
C GLU A 123 -9.85 1.92 -4.37
N ALA A 124 -9.73 0.97 -3.45
CA ALA A 124 -8.52 0.20 -3.25
C ALA A 124 -8.17 -0.66 -4.47
N GLU A 125 -9.21 -1.25 -5.10
CA GLU A 125 -9.04 -2.06 -6.30
C GLU A 125 -8.57 -1.23 -7.49
N ILE A 126 -9.08 0.01 -7.68
CA ILE A 126 -8.59 0.91 -8.74
C ILE A 126 -7.11 1.27 -8.49
N VAL A 127 -6.71 1.54 -7.26
CA VAL A 127 -5.29 1.82 -6.94
C VAL A 127 -4.43 0.63 -7.32
N SER A 128 -4.81 -0.58 -6.91
CA SER A 128 -4.10 -1.82 -7.28
C SER A 128 -4.03 -1.99 -8.79
N PHE A 129 -5.16 -1.81 -9.49
CA PHE A 129 -5.24 -1.92 -10.94
C PHE A 129 -4.28 -0.96 -11.64
N ILE A 130 -4.28 0.33 -11.28
CA ILE A 130 -3.40 1.35 -11.88
C ILE A 130 -1.93 0.95 -11.73
N ILE A 131 -1.51 0.53 -10.55
CA ILE A 131 -0.12 0.19 -10.27
C ILE A 131 0.26 -1.11 -10.99
N CYS A 132 -0.57 -2.13 -10.91
CA CYS A 132 -0.32 -3.42 -11.55
C CYS A 132 -0.19 -3.27 -13.07
N GLU A 133 -1.07 -2.52 -13.74
CA GLU A 133 -0.97 -2.24 -15.17
C GLU A 133 0.34 -1.53 -15.55
N ARG A 134 0.76 -0.53 -14.77
CA ARG A 134 2.01 0.20 -15.01
C ARG A 134 3.26 -0.66 -14.85
N TYR A 135 3.20 -1.69 -14.00
CA TYR A 135 4.31 -2.61 -13.72
C TYR A 135 4.19 -3.95 -14.47
N GLY A 136 3.24 -4.10 -15.39
CA GLY A 136 3.08 -5.30 -16.21
C GLY A 136 2.60 -6.53 -15.44
N VAL A 137 1.90 -6.31 -14.32
CA VAL A 137 1.26 -7.35 -13.53
C VAL A 137 -0.23 -7.33 -13.81
N GLY A 138 -0.70 -8.22 -14.69
CA GLY A 138 -2.14 -8.37 -14.90
C GLY A 138 -2.78 -8.99 -13.65
N ASN A 139 -3.73 -8.29 -13.06
CA ASN A 139 -4.56 -8.78 -11.96
C ASN A 139 -6.04 -8.86 -12.40
N ARG A 140 -6.88 -9.42 -11.54
CA ARG A 140 -8.31 -9.59 -11.84
C ARG A 140 -9.18 -8.38 -11.45
N SER A 141 -8.54 -7.27 -11.08
CA SER A 141 -9.23 -6.02 -10.69
C SER A 141 -10.22 -5.55 -11.73
N TRP A 142 -9.87 -5.66 -13.02
CA TRP A 142 -10.76 -5.26 -14.11
C TRP A 142 -12.08 -6.06 -14.14
N GLU A 143 -12.04 -7.34 -13.84
CA GLU A 143 -13.23 -8.17 -13.78
C GLU A 143 -14.19 -7.70 -12.68
N TYR A 144 -13.65 -7.43 -11.49
CA TYR A 144 -14.40 -6.88 -10.37
C TYR A 144 -14.96 -5.48 -10.68
N LEU A 145 -14.11 -4.57 -11.14
CA LEU A 145 -14.50 -3.19 -11.48
C LEU A 145 -15.57 -3.16 -12.57
N SER A 146 -15.43 -4.00 -13.62
CA SER A 146 -16.40 -4.13 -14.71
C SER A 146 -17.76 -4.62 -14.22
N GLN A 147 -17.78 -5.54 -13.24
CA GLN A 147 -19.04 -6.01 -12.65
C GLN A 147 -19.73 -4.91 -11.83
N VAL A 148 -18.98 -4.12 -11.08
CA VAL A 148 -19.55 -2.99 -10.32
C VAL A 148 -20.07 -1.92 -11.27
N LEU A 149 -19.27 -1.51 -12.26
CA LEU A 149 -19.68 -0.51 -13.26
C LEU A 149 -20.86 -1.00 -14.12
N GLY A 150 -20.87 -2.29 -14.49
CA GLY A 150 -21.96 -2.89 -15.25
C GLY A 150 -23.30 -2.92 -14.50
N LYS A 151 -23.26 -3.07 -13.18
CA LYS A 151 -24.46 -3.03 -12.32
C LYS A 151 -24.98 -1.61 -12.09
N THR A 152 -24.09 -0.64 -11.95
CA THR A 152 -24.45 0.74 -11.59
C THR A 152 -24.57 1.66 -12.80
N GLY A 153 -23.97 1.30 -13.95
CA GLY A 153 -23.88 2.15 -15.15
C GLY A 153 -22.99 3.39 -14.97
N SER A 154 -22.42 3.58 -13.80
CA SER A 154 -21.56 4.73 -13.45
C SER A 154 -20.66 4.40 -12.27
N ILE A 155 -19.66 5.26 -12.04
CA ILE A 155 -18.83 5.19 -10.84
C ILE A 155 -19.75 5.38 -9.61
N PRO A 156 -19.65 4.53 -8.57
CA PRO A 156 -20.46 4.66 -7.36
C PRO A 156 -20.33 6.05 -6.72
N GLU A 157 -21.43 6.58 -6.20
CA GLU A 157 -21.45 7.86 -5.50
C GLU A 157 -20.46 7.83 -4.31
N GLY A 158 -19.83 8.97 -4.00
CA GLY A 158 -18.88 9.08 -2.89
C GLY A 158 -17.45 8.64 -3.21
N ILE A 159 -17.21 8.00 -4.35
CA ILE A 159 -15.84 7.66 -4.82
C ILE A 159 -15.08 8.95 -5.14
N SER A 160 -13.82 9.02 -4.70
CA SER A 160 -12.93 10.14 -4.96
C SER A 160 -11.82 9.77 -5.93
N ILE A 161 -12.00 10.12 -7.19
CA ILE A 161 -10.99 9.91 -8.24
C ILE A 161 -9.67 10.63 -7.89
N ASP A 162 -9.75 11.86 -7.37
CA ASP A 162 -8.56 12.60 -6.91
C ASP A 162 -7.79 11.83 -5.84
N ARG A 163 -8.49 11.21 -4.87
CA ARG A 163 -7.87 10.42 -3.82
C ARG A 163 -7.22 9.16 -4.38
N ILE A 164 -7.88 8.47 -5.29
CA ILE A 164 -7.34 7.28 -5.95
C ILE A 164 -6.02 7.60 -6.65
N PHE A 165 -5.98 8.67 -7.47
CA PHE A 165 -4.73 9.05 -8.15
C PHE A 165 -3.64 9.50 -7.18
N LYS A 166 -3.97 10.21 -6.11
CA LYS A 166 -3.00 10.55 -5.06
C LYS A 166 -2.46 9.30 -4.37
N ALA A 167 -3.33 8.33 -4.08
CA ALA A 167 -2.92 7.05 -3.50
C ALA A 167 -2.00 6.27 -4.44
N ALA A 168 -2.35 6.17 -5.73
CA ALA A 168 -1.50 5.52 -6.72
C ALA A 168 -0.13 6.20 -6.85
N ASN A 169 -0.09 7.54 -6.87
CA ASN A 169 1.17 8.28 -6.90
C ASN A 169 2.05 8.02 -5.66
N GLU A 170 1.45 7.89 -4.45
CA GLU A 170 2.23 7.53 -3.26
C GLU A 170 2.82 6.12 -3.37
N VAL A 171 2.07 5.15 -3.90
CA VAL A 171 2.60 3.80 -4.15
C VAL A 171 3.72 3.82 -5.20
N GLU A 172 3.60 4.63 -6.26
CA GLU A 172 4.69 4.79 -7.24
C GLU A 172 5.94 5.43 -6.64
N ARG A 173 5.77 6.39 -5.75
CA ARG A 173 6.90 6.97 -5.00
C ARG A 173 7.61 5.91 -4.16
N MET A 174 6.87 5.02 -3.51
CA MET A 174 7.43 3.90 -2.75
C MET A 174 8.25 2.94 -3.63
N LEU A 175 7.92 2.84 -4.91
CA LEU A 175 8.60 1.97 -5.87
C LEU A 175 9.84 2.61 -6.51
N ASN A 176 9.83 3.92 -6.74
CA ASN A 176 10.79 4.61 -7.60
C ASN A 176 11.70 5.61 -6.87
N GLU A 177 11.34 6.05 -5.66
CA GLU A 177 12.09 7.07 -4.95
C GLU A 177 12.93 6.44 -3.81
N ASP A 178 14.14 6.94 -3.59
CA ASP A 178 14.86 6.72 -2.33
C ASP A 178 14.23 7.63 -1.27
N LEU A 179 13.22 7.11 -0.60
CA LEU A 179 12.43 7.86 0.37
C LEU A 179 13.31 8.29 1.55
N ASP A 180 13.33 9.57 1.84
CA ASP A 180 13.89 10.08 3.08
C ASP A 180 12.91 9.85 4.23
N PRO A 181 13.25 9.06 5.26
CA PRO A 181 12.43 8.89 6.45
C PRO A 181 11.98 10.19 7.09
N ARG A 182 12.70 11.30 6.91
CA ARG A 182 12.34 12.62 7.42
C ARG A 182 11.07 13.20 6.78
N THR A 183 10.67 12.70 5.63
CA THR A 183 9.44 13.12 4.94
C THR A 183 8.25 12.20 5.21
N CYS A 184 8.46 11.13 5.97
CA CYS A 184 7.42 10.15 6.25
C CYS A 184 6.67 10.44 7.56
N LEU A 185 5.44 9.93 7.63
CA LEU A 185 4.55 10.06 8.78
C LEU A 185 5.19 9.63 10.09
N LEU A 186 5.92 8.52 10.06
CA LEU A 186 6.55 7.95 11.25
C LEU A 186 7.57 8.89 11.88
N TYR A 187 8.38 9.56 11.05
CA TYR A 187 9.38 10.52 11.51
C TYR A 187 8.75 11.68 12.30
N PHE A 188 7.61 12.19 11.87
CA PHE A 188 6.93 13.30 12.56
C PHE A 188 6.17 12.85 13.81
N ASN A 189 5.69 11.62 13.84
CA ASN A 189 4.84 11.11 14.92
C ASN A 189 5.57 10.34 16.00
N ASP A 190 6.79 9.83 15.76
CA ASP A 190 7.63 9.14 16.73
C ASP A 190 8.87 10.00 17.06
N LYS A 191 8.77 10.78 18.16
CA LYS A 191 9.86 11.68 18.59
C LYS A 191 11.14 10.93 18.95
N ASP A 192 11.03 9.71 19.47
CA ASP A 192 12.19 8.88 19.83
C ASP A 192 12.87 8.34 18.58
N PHE A 193 12.10 7.91 17.60
CA PHE A 193 12.64 7.54 16.29
C PHE A 193 13.31 8.74 15.61
N LYS A 194 12.63 9.88 15.56
CA LYS A 194 13.20 11.12 14.99
C LYS A 194 14.56 11.45 15.57
N LYS A 195 14.67 11.47 16.90
CA LYS A 195 15.93 11.76 17.59
C LYS A 195 17.03 10.78 17.22
N ARG A 196 16.76 9.48 17.26
CA ARG A 196 17.74 8.44 16.92
C ARG A 196 18.17 8.51 15.46
N TYR A 197 17.20 8.77 14.56
CA TYR A 197 17.47 8.89 13.12
C TYR A 197 18.35 10.11 12.82
N ASP A 198 18.04 11.29 13.39
CA ASP A 198 18.84 12.50 13.18
C ASP A 198 20.27 12.38 13.75
N MET A 199 20.43 11.63 14.85
CA MET A 199 21.76 11.34 15.41
C MET A 199 22.58 10.39 14.52
N ALA A 200 21.92 9.36 13.96
CA ALA A 200 22.60 8.36 13.10
C ALA A 200 22.86 8.90 11.68
N TYR A 201 21.99 9.77 11.19
CA TYR A 201 22.05 10.36 9.86
C TYR A 201 21.89 11.89 9.97
N PRO A 202 22.93 12.60 10.41
CA PRO A 202 22.85 14.05 10.51
C PRO A 202 22.57 14.67 9.15
N LYS A 203 21.77 15.75 9.14
CA LYS A 203 21.61 16.56 7.92
C LYS A 203 22.99 17.09 7.57
N ASN A 204 23.48 16.73 6.40
CA ASN A 204 24.60 17.48 5.82
C ASN A 204 24.06 18.87 5.49
N GLU A 205 24.26 19.83 6.37
CA GLU A 205 24.17 21.23 6.02
C GLU A 205 25.33 21.46 5.03
N ILE A 206 25.02 21.40 3.75
CA ILE A 206 25.94 21.96 2.74
C ILE A 206 25.94 23.43 3.05
N PRO A 207 27.06 24.04 3.47
CA PRO A 207 27.13 25.47 3.60
C PRO A 207 26.83 26.04 2.24
N ILE A 208 25.67 26.71 2.12
CA ILE A 208 25.40 27.51 0.93
C ILE A 208 26.35 28.68 1.03
N ASP A 209 27.47 28.57 0.33
CA ASP A 209 28.41 29.67 0.18
C ASP A 209 27.73 30.71 -0.73
N PHE A 210 27.18 31.75 -0.12
CA PHE A 210 26.54 32.86 -0.80
C PHE A 210 27.57 33.90 -1.31
N GLU A 211 28.86 33.56 -1.32
CA GLU A 211 29.88 34.41 -1.91
C GLU A 211 30.34 33.86 -3.28
N LYS A 212 29.57 34.21 -4.33
CA LYS A 212 30.13 34.55 -5.67
C LYS A 212 29.10 35.31 -6.49
#